data_53ccfe76d423e74ab025657577fbf9b9
#
_entry.id   53ccfe76d423e74ab025657577fbf9b9
#
_cell.length_a   1.000
_cell.length_b   1.000
_cell.length_c   1.000
_cell.angle_alpha   90.00
_cell.angle_beta   90.00
_cell.angle_gamma   90.00
#
_symmetry.space_group_name_H-M   'P 1'
#
loop_
_entity.id
_entity.type
_entity.pdbx_description
1 polymer ?
#
loop_
_entity_poly.entity_id
_entity_poly.type
_entity_poly.pdbx_seq_one_letter_code
_entity_poly.pdbx_strand_id
1 'polypeptide(L)'
;VELAAKVNKEENEDLSNQFMEFILTNEFQKIIPLSNWSFPVNLPEENWPIGFQNLPKPEKSIFINEDNSAEIRILAIEEWLKAMTK
;
A
#
# COMPACT_ATOMS: atom_id res chain seq x y z
N VAL A 1 -1.71 -1.35 3.13
CA VAL A 1 -0.65 -1.03 2.15
C VAL A 1 -0.93 -1.79 0.87
N GLU A 2 -0.88 -1.10 -0.26
CA GLU A 2 -0.95 -1.72 -1.58
C GLU A 2 0.43 -1.81 -2.18
N LEU A 3 0.72 -2.89 -2.85
CA LEU A 3 2.02 -3.19 -3.42
C LEU A 3 1.90 -3.58 -4.89
N ALA A 4 2.89 -3.18 -5.67
CA ALA A 4 3.11 -3.70 -7.01
C ALA A 4 4.45 -4.44 -7.04
N ALA A 5 4.48 -5.58 -7.73
CA ALA A 5 5.69 -6.38 -7.86
C ALA A 5 5.82 -6.96 -9.26
N LYS A 6 7.05 -7.13 -9.71
CA LYS A 6 7.34 -7.86 -10.95
C LYS A 6 7.30 -9.36 -10.70
N VAL A 7 6.70 -10.08 -11.62
CA VAL A 7 6.79 -11.54 -11.66
C VAL A 7 8.15 -11.92 -12.26
N ASN A 8 8.82 -12.88 -11.66
CA ASN A 8 10.11 -13.36 -12.17
C ASN A 8 9.91 -14.18 -13.45
N LYS A 9 9.80 -13.49 -14.58
CA LYS A 9 9.78 -14.07 -15.93
C LYS A 9 10.75 -13.28 -16.78
N GLU A 10 11.57 -13.95 -17.55
CA GLU A 10 12.56 -13.34 -18.45
C GLU A 10 11.93 -12.58 -19.63
N GLU A 11 10.69 -12.93 -20.01
CA GLU A 11 9.98 -12.28 -21.09
C GLU A 11 9.45 -10.89 -20.63
N ASN A 12 9.76 -9.85 -21.41
CA ASN A 12 9.28 -8.47 -21.20
C ASN A 12 9.82 -7.77 -19.93
N GLU A 13 11.01 -8.08 -19.48
CA GLU A 13 11.61 -7.44 -18.31
C GLU A 13 11.70 -5.91 -18.46
N ASP A 14 12.11 -5.43 -19.63
CA ASP A 14 12.21 -3.99 -19.91
C ASP A 14 10.86 -3.28 -19.80
N LEU A 15 9.80 -3.88 -20.30
CA LEU A 15 8.45 -3.32 -20.20
C LEU A 15 7.96 -3.32 -18.75
N SER A 16 8.26 -4.37 -18.02
CA SER A 16 7.92 -4.45 -16.58
C SER A 16 8.65 -3.38 -15.78
N ASN A 17 9.93 -3.13 -16.07
CA ASN A 17 10.70 -2.06 -15.44
C ASN A 17 10.12 -0.68 -15.78
N GLN A 18 9.81 -0.41 -17.05
CA GLN A 18 9.19 0.84 -17.47
C GLN A 18 7.83 1.06 -16.76
N PHE A 19 7.04 0.01 -16.58
CA PHE A 19 5.78 0.11 -15.83
C PHE A 19 6.02 0.44 -14.35
N MET A 20 6.99 -0.20 -13.71
CA MET A 20 7.34 0.09 -12.32
C MET A 20 7.85 1.52 -12.12
N GLU A 21 8.60 2.06 -13.09
CA GLU A 21 9.01 3.46 -13.09
C GLU A 21 7.81 4.39 -13.30
N PHE A 22 6.92 4.05 -14.24
CA PHE A 22 5.73 4.84 -14.55
C PHE A 22 4.80 5.00 -13.34
N ILE A 23 4.55 3.94 -12.57
CA ILE A 23 3.67 4.03 -11.39
C ILE A 23 4.24 4.92 -10.27
N LEU A 24 5.53 5.23 -10.30
CA LEU A 24 6.17 6.16 -9.37
C LEU A 24 6.21 7.61 -9.89
N THR A 25 5.74 7.87 -11.10
CA THR A 25 5.67 9.24 -11.63
C THR A 25 4.60 10.07 -10.92
N ASN A 26 4.77 11.38 -10.91
CA ASN A 26 3.78 12.29 -10.35
C ASN A 26 2.42 12.17 -11.02
N GLU A 27 2.39 11.92 -12.33
CA GLU A 27 1.17 11.74 -13.12
C GLU A 27 0.35 10.57 -12.60
N PHE A 28 1.00 9.42 -12.36
CA PHE A 28 0.33 8.26 -11.81
C PHE A 28 -0.05 8.47 -10.33
N GLN A 29 0.87 8.99 -9.54
CA GLN A 29 0.68 9.16 -8.10
C GLN A 29 -0.45 10.14 -7.75
N LYS A 30 -0.72 11.16 -8.58
CA LYS A 30 -1.86 12.07 -8.43
C LYS A 30 -3.23 11.38 -8.54
N ILE A 31 -3.30 10.25 -9.24
CA ILE A 31 -4.56 9.52 -9.42
C ILE A 31 -4.93 8.72 -8.16
N ILE A 32 -3.94 8.23 -7.43
CA ILE A 32 -4.13 7.32 -6.30
C ILE A 32 -5.11 7.85 -5.23
N PRO A 33 -4.97 9.07 -4.72
CA PRO A 33 -5.85 9.56 -3.67
C PRO A 33 -7.32 9.57 -4.05
N LEU A 34 -7.64 9.95 -5.28
CA LEU A 34 -9.02 10.13 -5.73
C LEU A 34 -9.66 8.86 -6.30
N SER A 35 -8.85 7.94 -6.82
CA SER A 35 -9.34 6.70 -7.43
C SER A 35 -9.28 5.51 -6.49
N ASN A 36 -8.33 5.50 -5.56
CA ASN A 36 -8.06 4.38 -4.68
C ASN A 36 -8.12 4.72 -3.18
N TRP A 37 -8.40 5.97 -2.83
CA TRP A 37 -8.53 6.44 -1.44
C TRP A 37 -7.32 6.11 -0.57
N SER A 38 -6.14 6.10 -1.18
CA SER A 38 -4.87 5.77 -0.53
C SER A 38 -3.90 6.94 -0.61
N PHE A 39 -2.99 7.02 0.35
CA PHE A 39 -1.90 7.99 0.29
C PHE A 39 -0.90 7.62 -0.81
N PRO A 40 -0.49 8.57 -1.65
CA PRO A 40 0.55 8.33 -2.64
C PRO A 40 1.91 8.19 -1.96
N VAL A 41 2.78 7.34 -2.50
CA VAL A 41 4.13 7.11 -1.93
C VAL A 41 5.19 8.04 -2.46
N ASN A 42 4.99 8.59 -3.65
CA ASN A 42 5.97 9.45 -4.33
C ASN A 42 5.32 10.70 -4.92
N LEU A 43 4.58 11.42 -4.09
CA LEU A 43 3.98 12.71 -4.44
C LEU A 43 4.18 13.66 -3.25
N PRO A 44 4.80 14.85 -3.46
CA PRO A 44 4.91 15.87 -2.42
C PRO A 44 3.55 16.23 -1.84
N GLU A 45 3.49 16.41 -0.52
CA GLU A 45 2.23 16.61 0.21
C GLU A 45 1.45 17.86 -0.25
N GLU A 46 2.16 18.90 -0.63
CA GLU A 46 1.56 20.10 -1.21
C GLU A 46 0.79 19.87 -2.52
N ASN A 47 1.06 18.72 -3.19
CA ASN A 47 0.37 18.30 -4.41
C ASN A 47 -0.78 17.30 -4.15
N TRP A 48 -1.02 16.93 -2.88
CA TRP A 48 -2.15 16.09 -2.54
C TRP A 48 -3.46 16.85 -2.63
N PRO A 49 -4.58 16.16 -2.88
CA PRO A 49 -5.90 16.77 -2.72
C PRO A 49 -6.06 17.34 -1.30
N ILE A 50 -6.72 18.49 -1.18
CA ILE A 50 -6.82 19.22 0.10
C ILE A 50 -7.45 18.37 1.22
N GLY A 51 -8.40 17.49 0.86
CA GLY A 51 -8.99 16.54 1.81
C GLY A 51 -7.97 15.56 2.39
N PHE A 52 -6.98 15.13 1.59
CA PHE A 52 -5.91 14.24 2.04
C PHE A 52 -4.85 14.95 2.88
N GLN A 53 -4.55 16.22 2.58
CA GLN A 53 -3.64 17.02 3.40
C GLN A 53 -4.16 17.20 4.84
N ASN A 54 -5.49 17.27 4.99
CA ASN A 54 -6.15 17.48 6.29
C ASN A 54 -6.49 16.19 7.04
N LEU A 55 -6.22 15.00 6.45
CA LEU A 55 -6.44 13.74 7.15
C LEU A 55 -5.44 13.56 8.30
N PRO A 56 -5.89 13.03 9.44
CA PRO A 56 -4.97 12.67 10.52
C PRO A 56 -4.00 11.60 10.05
N LYS A 57 -2.72 11.80 10.32
CA LYS A 57 -1.67 10.83 10.01
C LYS A 57 -1.36 10.01 11.26
N PRO A 58 -1.08 8.70 11.12
CA PRO A 58 -0.65 7.91 12.25
C PRO A 58 0.72 8.39 12.74
N GLU A 59 0.86 8.58 14.03
CA GLU A 59 2.15 8.93 14.65
C GLU A 59 3.18 7.80 14.50
N LYS A 60 2.70 6.57 14.39
CA LYS A 60 3.53 5.38 14.29
C LYS A 60 2.88 4.32 13.40
N SER A 61 3.64 3.80 12.46
CA SER A 61 3.25 2.62 11.69
C SER A 61 3.69 1.34 12.39
N ILE A 62 2.80 0.35 12.44
CA ILE A 62 3.09 -0.96 13.00
C ILE A 62 3.53 -1.88 11.85
N PHE A 63 4.73 -2.42 11.99
CA PHE A 63 5.27 -3.44 11.08
C PHE A 63 5.30 -4.79 11.80
N ILE A 64 4.70 -5.79 11.15
CA ILE A 64 4.78 -7.19 11.60
C ILE A 64 5.93 -7.84 10.85
N ASN A 65 6.88 -8.42 11.59
CA ASN A 65 8.01 -9.12 10.97
C ASN A 65 7.52 -10.35 10.21
N GLU A 66 8.13 -10.62 9.05
CA GLU A 66 7.79 -11.74 8.17
C GLU A 66 7.85 -13.09 8.91
N ASP A 67 8.85 -13.29 9.76
CA ASP A 67 9.06 -14.53 10.52
C ASP A 67 7.87 -14.88 11.42
N ASN A 68 7.16 -13.89 11.94
CA ASN A 68 6.03 -14.06 12.85
C ASN A 68 4.66 -13.83 12.18
N SER A 69 4.65 -13.40 10.93
CA SER A 69 3.41 -12.97 10.27
C SER A 69 2.38 -14.09 10.11
N ALA A 70 2.83 -15.30 9.84
CA ALA A 70 1.95 -16.47 9.68
C ALA A 70 1.26 -16.85 11.00
N GLU A 71 2.01 -16.88 12.11
CA GLU A 71 1.48 -17.20 13.42
C GLU A 71 0.54 -16.11 13.93
N ILE A 72 0.94 -14.85 13.82
CA ILE A 72 0.12 -13.69 14.22
C ILE A 72 -1.18 -13.66 13.43
N ARG A 73 -1.14 -13.98 12.12
CA ARG A 73 -2.34 -14.05 11.28
C ARG A 73 -3.34 -15.09 11.79
N ILE A 74 -2.88 -16.28 12.16
CA ILE A 74 -3.76 -17.35 12.67
C ILE A 74 -4.42 -16.89 13.97
N LEU A 75 -3.65 -16.39 14.92
CA LEU A 75 -4.16 -15.90 16.20
C LEU A 75 -5.14 -14.73 16.03
N ALA A 76 -4.82 -13.77 15.16
CA ALA A 76 -5.69 -12.63 14.89
C ALA A 76 -7.03 -13.05 14.28
N ILE A 77 -7.04 -14.02 13.36
CA ILE A 77 -8.26 -14.56 12.76
C ILE A 77 -9.10 -15.28 13.81
N GLU A 78 -8.49 -16.09 14.69
CA GLU A 78 -9.20 -16.77 15.77
C GLU A 78 -9.84 -15.80 16.76
N GLU A 79 -9.11 -14.77 17.17
CA GLU A 79 -9.64 -13.74 18.06
C GLU A 79 -10.77 -12.95 17.42
N TRP A 80 -10.61 -12.58 16.15
CA TRP A 80 -11.65 -11.89 15.40
C TRP A 80 -12.92 -12.72 15.28
N LEU A 81 -12.82 -14.00 14.94
CA LEU A 81 -13.96 -14.91 14.88
C LEU A 81 -14.66 -15.02 16.23
N LYS A 82 -13.93 -15.18 17.33
CA LYS A 82 -14.48 -15.21 18.69
C LYS A 82 -15.23 -13.93 19.04
N ALA A 83 -14.71 -12.78 18.63
CA ALA A 83 -15.34 -11.49 18.88
C ALA A 83 -16.63 -11.30 18.07
N MET A 84 -16.65 -11.75 16.82
CA MET A 84 -17.76 -11.56 15.88
C MET A 84 -18.88 -12.59 16.02
N THR A 85 -18.62 -13.73 16.66
CA THR A 85 -19.61 -14.81 16.83
C THR A 85 -20.30 -14.81 18.21
N LYS A 86 -20.14 -13.75 18.97
CA LYS A 86 -20.85 -13.55 20.25
C LYS A 86 -22.29 -13.13 20.07
#